data_518610e32d2ec0d4044464e2929cd99f
#
_entry.id   518610e32d2ec0d4044464e2929cd99f
#
_cell.length_a   1.000
_cell.length_b   1.000
_cell.length_c   1.000
_cell.angle_alpha   90.00
_cell.angle_beta   90.00
_cell.angle_gamma   90.00
#
_symmetry.space_group_name_H-M   'P 1'
#
loop_
_entity.id
_entity.type
_entity.pdbx_description
1 polymer ?
#
loop_
_entity_poly.entity_id
_entity_poly.type
_entity_poly.pdbx_seq_one_letter_code
_entity_poly.pdbx_strand_id
1 'polypeptide(L)'
;MSLRLGDTAPNFTGITTEGTIDFHQWLGNSWGVLFSHPADYTPVCTTELGAVSKIKAEFQKRNVKVMAVSVDPLDSHRGWIKDINETQACAINFPIIADENRQVASAYDMIHPNADDKATVRSVFIIGPDKKIKLTLTYPASTGRNFAEILRVIDSLQLTASHKVATPADWRGGEDCIVSPAVSDSEAQKLFPKGIRKVKPYLRYTPQPNL
;
A
#
# COMPACT_ATOMS: atom_id res chain seq x y z
N MET A 1 7.30 18.56 4.57
CA MET A 1 7.37 18.55 3.08
C MET A 1 6.77 17.22 2.63
N SER A 2 5.73 17.24 1.83
CA SER A 2 5.01 16.03 1.43
C SER A 2 5.90 15.10 0.59
N LEU A 3 5.86 13.80 0.85
CA LEU A 3 6.59 12.79 0.09
C LEU A 3 6.00 12.64 -1.31
N ARG A 4 6.89 12.52 -2.31
CA ARG A 4 6.52 12.38 -3.71
C ARG A 4 6.84 10.99 -4.23
N LEU A 5 6.24 10.62 -5.36
CA LEU A 5 6.57 9.37 -6.05
C LEU A 5 8.06 9.37 -6.43
N GLY A 6 8.75 8.28 -6.10
CA GLY A 6 10.19 8.12 -6.30
C GLY A 6 11.06 8.60 -5.14
N ASP A 7 10.54 9.36 -4.18
CA ASP A 7 11.28 9.70 -2.97
C ASP A 7 11.62 8.44 -2.17
N THR A 8 12.72 8.49 -1.43
CA THR A 8 13.03 7.42 -0.48
C THR A 8 12.08 7.52 0.71
N ALA A 9 11.37 6.45 1.01
CA ALA A 9 10.55 6.34 2.21
C ALA A 9 11.43 6.56 3.45
N PRO A 10 11.11 7.52 4.34
CA PRO A 10 11.87 7.74 5.56
C PRO A 10 12.02 6.46 6.38
N ASN A 11 13.24 6.14 6.80
CA ASN A 11 13.44 5.08 7.78
C ASN A 11 13.10 5.60 9.18
N PHE A 12 12.64 4.72 10.03
CA PHE A 12 12.36 5.02 11.43
C PHE A 12 12.51 3.76 12.27
N THR A 13 12.77 3.96 13.57
CA THR A 13 12.62 2.92 14.57
C THR A 13 11.39 3.26 15.42
N GLY A 14 10.42 2.35 15.47
CA GLY A 14 9.15 2.56 16.17
C GLY A 14 8.80 1.42 17.11
N ILE A 15 8.09 1.75 18.19
CA ILE A 15 7.47 0.78 19.08
C ILE A 15 6.19 0.30 18.45
N THR A 16 6.00 -1.00 18.33
CA THR A 16 4.81 -1.59 17.72
C THR A 16 4.18 -2.65 18.63
N THR A 17 2.99 -3.10 18.26
CA THR A 17 2.31 -4.22 18.93
C THR A 17 3.10 -5.55 18.85
N GLU A 18 4.06 -5.66 17.93
CA GLU A 18 4.92 -6.83 17.72
C GLU A 18 6.38 -6.59 18.21
N GLY A 19 6.62 -5.51 18.99
CA GLY A 19 7.93 -5.12 19.49
C GLY A 19 8.51 -3.91 18.77
N THR A 20 9.77 -3.62 19.02
CA THR A 20 10.48 -2.50 18.37
C THR A 20 10.95 -2.91 16.99
N ILE A 21 10.65 -2.10 15.99
CA ILE A 21 10.94 -2.38 14.58
C ILE A 21 11.75 -1.22 13.99
N ASP A 22 12.88 -1.51 13.32
CA ASP A 22 13.48 -0.65 12.29
C ASP A 22 12.77 -0.92 10.96
N PHE A 23 12.15 0.09 10.39
CA PHE A 23 11.24 -0.07 9.25
C PHE A 23 11.93 -0.61 8.00
N HIS A 24 13.09 -0.07 7.62
CA HIS A 24 13.78 -0.55 6.42
C HIS A 24 14.33 -1.96 6.58
N GLN A 25 14.84 -2.30 7.78
CA GLN A 25 15.29 -3.64 8.09
C GLN A 25 14.12 -4.63 8.10
N TRP A 26 13.01 -4.26 8.74
CA TRP A 26 11.80 -5.08 8.77
C TRP A 26 11.22 -5.29 7.37
N LEU A 27 11.19 -4.25 6.53
CA LEU A 27 10.70 -4.35 5.15
C LEU A 27 11.57 -5.32 4.33
N GLY A 28 12.89 -5.27 4.47
CA GLY A 28 13.83 -6.12 3.73
C GLY A 28 13.66 -5.93 2.22
N ASN A 29 13.53 -7.01 1.47
CA ASN A 29 13.30 -7.01 0.02
C ASN A 29 11.81 -7.16 -0.36
N SER A 30 10.91 -6.95 0.59
CA SER A 30 9.47 -6.98 0.34
C SER A 30 8.96 -5.62 -0.13
N TRP A 31 7.79 -5.61 -0.75
CA TRP A 31 6.97 -4.42 -0.87
C TRP A 31 6.36 -4.09 0.49
N GLY A 32 6.03 -2.82 0.71
CA GLY A 32 5.39 -2.36 1.93
C GLY A 32 4.10 -1.60 1.69
N VAL A 33 3.14 -1.78 2.58
CA VAL A 33 1.99 -0.91 2.75
C VAL A 33 2.08 -0.33 4.15
N LEU A 34 2.39 0.96 4.24
CA LEU A 34 2.31 1.72 5.48
C LEU A 34 1.05 2.58 5.42
N PHE A 35 0.15 2.41 6.38
CA PHE A 35 -1.10 3.17 6.40
C PHE A 35 -1.42 3.72 7.79
N SER A 36 -1.92 4.96 7.84
CA SER A 36 -2.34 5.58 9.09
C SER A 36 -3.83 5.45 9.32
N HIS A 37 -4.25 5.52 10.58
CA HIS A 37 -5.64 5.63 11.00
C HIS A 37 -5.76 6.73 12.06
N PRO A 38 -6.88 7.48 12.08
CA PRO A 38 -7.03 8.66 12.95
C PRO A 38 -6.91 8.37 14.44
N ALA A 39 -7.62 7.36 14.95
CA ALA A 39 -7.61 7.00 16.37
C ALA A 39 -8.12 5.59 16.61
N ASP A 40 -7.62 4.98 17.67
CA ASP A 40 -8.13 3.71 18.20
C ASP A 40 -9.60 3.87 18.69
N TYR A 41 -10.28 2.75 18.86
CA TYR A 41 -11.68 2.70 19.36
C TYR A 41 -12.65 3.54 18.54
N THR A 42 -12.40 3.71 17.23
CA THR A 42 -13.30 4.42 16.32
C THR A 42 -13.92 3.47 15.30
N PRO A 43 -15.17 3.71 14.86
CA PRO A 43 -15.91 2.74 14.03
C PRO A 43 -15.22 2.44 12.70
N VAL A 44 -14.85 3.45 11.93
CA VAL A 44 -14.24 3.26 10.60
C VAL A 44 -12.89 2.57 10.71
N CYS A 45 -12.03 2.98 11.67
CA CYS A 45 -10.71 2.37 11.87
C CYS A 45 -10.85 0.89 12.26
N THR A 46 -11.82 0.55 13.11
CA THR A 46 -12.11 -0.84 13.48
C THR A 46 -12.42 -1.70 12.24
N THR A 47 -13.28 -1.21 11.35
CA THR A 47 -13.62 -1.93 10.12
C THR A 47 -12.44 -2.07 9.16
N GLU A 48 -11.59 -1.03 9.06
CA GLU A 48 -10.43 -1.04 8.19
C GLU A 48 -9.37 -2.04 8.63
N LEU A 49 -8.98 -2.03 9.91
CA LEU A 49 -7.97 -2.96 10.43
C LEU A 49 -8.47 -4.41 10.34
N GLY A 50 -9.74 -4.64 10.62
CA GLY A 50 -10.38 -5.93 10.42
C GLY A 50 -10.35 -6.39 8.97
N ALA A 51 -10.66 -5.52 8.01
CA ALA A 51 -10.61 -5.82 6.58
C ALA A 51 -9.19 -6.19 6.13
N VAL A 52 -8.17 -5.41 6.54
CA VAL A 52 -6.75 -5.70 6.22
C VAL A 52 -6.33 -7.05 6.78
N SER A 53 -6.71 -7.34 8.02
CA SER A 53 -6.38 -8.63 8.66
C SER A 53 -6.93 -9.83 7.89
N LYS A 54 -8.18 -9.74 7.41
CA LYS A 54 -8.85 -10.81 6.65
C LYS A 54 -8.19 -11.10 5.30
N ILE A 55 -7.52 -10.13 4.70
CA ILE A 55 -6.85 -10.28 3.40
C ILE A 55 -5.33 -10.42 3.50
N LYS A 56 -4.78 -10.71 4.68
CA LYS A 56 -3.33 -10.90 4.87
C LYS A 56 -2.71 -11.86 3.85
N ALA A 57 -3.38 -12.98 3.57
CA ALA A 57 -2.90 -13.96 2.61
C ALA A 57 -2.71 -13.35 1.20
N GLU A 58 -3.55 -12.40 0.81
CA GLU A 58 -3.43 -11.72 -0.48
C GLU A 58 -2.21 -10.79 -0.53
N PHE A 59 -1.88 -10.13 0.58
CA PHE A 59 -0.62 -9.37 0.70
C PHE A 59 0.60 -10.29 0.67
N GLN A 60 0.55 -11.41 1.40
CA GLN A 60 1.65 -12.38 1.46
C GLN A 60 1.96 -12.99 0.08
N LYS A 61 0.94 -13.37 -0.69
CA LYS A 61 1.10 -13.89 -2.07
C LYS A 61 1.87 -12.92 -2.98
N ARG A 62 1.80 -11.62 -2.70
CA ARG A 62 2.45 -10.53 -3.43
C ARG A 62 3.78 -10.10 -2.83
N ASN A 63 4.29 -10.83 -1.83
CA ASN A 63 5.47 -10.43 -1.04
C ASN A 63 5.33 -9.00 -0.49
N VAL A 64 4.17 -8.68 0.09
CA VAL A 64 3.86 -7.37 0.68
C VAL A 64 3.75 -7.50 2.18
N LYS A 65 4.47 -6.65 2.90
CA LYS A 65 4.35 -6.45 4.34
C LYS A 65 3.46 -5.24 4.61
N VAL A 66 2.61 -5.37 5.63
CA VAL A 66 1.63 -4.33 5.99
C VAL A 66 1.92 -3.84 7.40
N MET A 67 1.84 -2.54 7.62
CA MET A 67 2.03 -1.89 8.91
C MET A 67 1.06 -0.72 9.06
N ALA A 68 0.39 -0.66 10.20
CA ALA A 68 -0.48 0.47 10.55
C ALA A 68 0.26 1.44 11.48
N VAL A 69 -0.19 2.69 11.53
CA VAL A 69 0.32 3.72 12.44
C VAL A 69 -0.79 4.65 12.89
N SER A 70 -0.78 5.01 14.17
CA SER A 70 -1.51 6.15 14.71
C SER A 70 -0.72 6.80 15.84
N VAL A 71 -1.20 7.92 16.34
CA VAL A 71 -0.59 8.65 17.46
C VAL A 71 -1.03 8.12 18.83
N ASP A 72 -1.84 7.07 18.86
CA ASP A 72 -2.30 6.45 20.10
C ASP A 72 -1.17 5.64 20.77
N PRO A 73 -1.22 5.49 22.12
CA PRO A 73 -0.21 4.74 22.86
C PRO A 73 -0.33 3.22 22.66
N LEU A 74 0.77 2.51 22.90
CA LEU A 74 0.87 1.06 22.70
C LEU A 74 -0.20 0.27 23.45
N ASP A 75 -0.49 0.64 24.68
CA ASP A 75 -1.50 -0.06 25.50
C ASP A 75 -2.91 0.14 24.96
N SER A 76 -3.19 1.29 24.34
CA SER A 76 -4.43 1.52 23.59
C SER A 76 -4.57 0.51 22.43
N HIS A 77 -3.54 0.39 21.59
CA HIS A 77 -3.54 -0.59 20.49
C HIS A 77 -3.78 -2.01 20.97
N ARG A 78 -3.09 -2.42 22.04
CA ARG A 78 -3.23 -3.78 22.60
C ARG A 78 -4.62 -4.06 23.14
N GLY A 79 -5.23 -3.07 23.77
CA GLY A 79 -6.62 -3.15 24.23
C GLY A 79 -7.59 -3.25 23.06
N TRP A 80 -7.46 -2.33 22.11
CA TRP A 80 -8.35 -2.22 20.97
C TRP A 80 -8.29 -3.41 20.00
N ILE A 81 -7.11 -4.06 19.84
CA ILE A 81 -6.99 -5.29 19.05
C ILE A 81 -8.01 -6.35 19.49
N LYS A 82 -8.32 -6.47 20.76
CA LYS A 82 -9.33 -7.42 21.27
C LYS A 82 -10.70 -7.11 20.72
N ASP A 83 -11.11 -5.84 20.75
CA ASP A 83 -12.40 -5.39 20.23
C ASP A 83 -12.48 -5.55 18.71
N ILE A 84 -11.39 -5.26 17.98
CA ILE A 84 -11.34 -5.52 16.52
C ILE A 84 -11.52 -7.01 16.24
N ASN A 85 -10.78 -7.86 16.92
CA ASN A 85 -10.84 -9.30 16.70
C ASN A 85 -12.24 -9.86 16.97
N GLU A 86 -12.89 -9.41 18.04
CA GLU A 86 -14.25 -9.80 18.38
C GLU A 86 -15.26 -9.27 17.36
N THR A 87 -15.28 -7.94 17.13
CA THR A 87 -16.33 -7.30 16.32
C THR A 87 -16.18 -7.58 14.83
N GLN A 88 -14.98 -7.80 14.35
CA GLN A 88 -14.70 -8.06 12.93
C GLN A 88 -14.51 -9.56 12.64
N ALA A 89 -14.61 -10.44 13.62
CA ALA A 89 -14.36 -11.88 13.48
C ALA A 89 -13.03 -12.17 12.74
N CYS A 90 -11.93 -11.65 13.26
CA CYS A 90 -10.59 -11.77 12.70
C CYS A 90 -9.54 -11.89 13.80
N ALA A 91 -8.28 -12.02 13.42
CA ALA A 91 -7.12 -11.84 14.30
C ALA A 91 -6.18 -10.83 13.68
N ILE A 92 -5.93 -9.70 14.33
CA ILE A 92 -4.93 -8.72 13.87
C ILE A 92 -3.58 -9.43 13.80
N ASN A 93 -2.91 -9.28 12.66
CA ASN A 93 -1.77 -10.11 12.26
C ASN A 93 -0.69 -9.29 11.52
N PHE A 94 -0.62 -8.02 11.82
CA PHE A 94 0.38 -7.06 11.34
C PHE A 94 0.68 -6.04 12.45
N PRO A 95 1.91 -5.46 12.48
CA PRO A 95 2.27 -4.49 13.50
C PRO A 95 1.50 -3.18 13.38
N ILE A 96 1.14 -2.61 14.54
CA ILE A 96 0.60 -1.26 14.67
C ILE A 96 1.61 -0.43 15.44
N ILE A 97 2.04 0.70 14.86
CA ILE A 97 3.02 1.61 15.46
C ILE A 97 2.30 2.55 16.43
N ALA A 98 2.80 2.64 17.65
CA ALA A 98 2.44 3.65 18.63
C ALA A 98 3.32 4.90 18.44
N ASP A 99 2.87 5.84 17.63
CA ASP A 99 3.63 7.04 17.25
C ASP A 99 3.23 8.25 18.12
N GLU A 100 3.24 8.07 19.45
CA GLU A 100 2.83 9.10 20.42
C GLU A 100 3.60 10.42 20.26
N ASN A 101 4.86 10.34 19.86
CA ASN A 101 5.71 11.50 19.59
C ASN A 101 5.55 12.07 18.17
N ARG A 102 4.68 11.48 17.34
CA ARG A 102 4.37 11.90 15.95
C ARG A 102 5.59 11.91 15.01
N GLN A 103 6.60 11.15 15.31
CA GLN A 103 7.81 11.12 14.50
C GLN A 103 7.55 10.50 13.11
N VAL A 104 6.87 9.37 13.06
CA VAL A 104 6.49 8.70 11.81
C VAL A 104 5.42 9.50 11.07
N ALA A 105 4.39 9.93 11.78
CA ALA A 105 3.30 10.73 11.20
C ALA A 105 3.81 12.03 10.55
N SER A 106 4.78 12.70 11.18
CA SER A 106 5.40 13.92 10.63
C SER A 106 6.31 13.62 9.44
N ALA A 107 7.13 12.57 9.52
CA ALA A 107 8.04 12.19 8.44
C ALA A 107 7.29 11.79 7.15
N TYR A 108 6.10 11.22 7.31
CA TYR A 108 5.24 10.79 6.20
C TYR A 108 4.10 11.77 5.88
N ASP A 109 4.10 12.96 6.49
CA ASP A 109 3.07 14.01 6.27
C ASP A 109 1.64 13.45 6.44
N MET A 110 1.43 12.68 7.53
CA MET A 110 0.15 12.03 7.81
C MET A 110 -0.79 12.87 8.69
N ILE A 111 -0.32 14.02 9.21
CA ILE A 111 -1.12 14.98 9.98
C ILE A 111 -1.40 16.16 9.10
N HIS A 112 -2.68 16.42 8.86
CA HIS A 112 -3.15 17.52 8.02
C HIS A 112 -3.88 18.55 8.89
N PRO A 113 -3.22 19.66 9.28
CA PRO A 113 -3.76 20.61 10.28
C PRO A 113 -5.14 21.19 9.95
N ASN A 114 -5.47 21.29 8.64
CA ASN A 114 -6.78 21.78 8.22
C ASN A 114 -7.90 20.70 8.30
N ALA A 115 -7.53 19.43 8.48
CA ALA A 115 -8.46 18.33 8.70
C ALA A 115 -8.54 17.95 10.18
N ASP A 116 -7.37 17.73 10.80
CA ASP A 116 -7.17 17.49 12.23
C ASP A 116 -5.69 17.75 12.55
N ASP A 117 -5.41 18.55 13.57
CA ASP A 117 -4.05 18.89 13.99
C ASP A 117 -3.48 17.91 15.04
N LYS A 118 -4.31 17.00 15.56
CA LYS A 118 -3.96 16.07 16.64
C LYS A 118 -3.80 14.64 16.18
N ALA A 119 -4.61 14.21 15.24
CA ALA A 119 -4.65 12.84 14.73
C ALA A 119 -4.10 12.74 13.30
N THR A 120 -3.73 11.53 12.89
CA THR A 120 -3.39 11.27 11.49
C THR A 120 -4.65 11.18 10.63
N VAL A 121 -4.58 11.60 9.37
CA VAL A 121 -5.59 11.27 8.35
C VAL A 121 -5.41 9.81 7.89
N ARG A 122 -6.26 9.33 6.98
CA ARG A 122 -6.16 7.97 6.43
C ARG A 122 -5.21 7.94 5.22
N SER A 123 -3.92 8.06 5.48
CA SER A 123 -2.90 7.94 4.43
C SER A 123 -2.56 6.48 4.15
N VAL A 124 -2.14 6.21 2.91
CA VAL A 124 -1.55 4.95 2.47
C VAL A 124 -0.31 5.26 1.65
N PHE A 125 0.78 4.59 1.96
CA PHE A 125 2.01 4.61 1.18
C PHE A 125 2.32 3.19 0.71
N ILE A 126 2.42 2.99 -0.61
CA ILE A 126 2.97 1.77 -1.18
C ILE A 126 4.44 2.01 -1.47
N ILE A 127 5.29 1.15 -0.90
CA ILE A 127 6.74 1.30 -0.91
C ILE A 127 7.33 0.07 -1.59
N GLY A 128 8.19 0.31 -2.59
CA GLY A 128 8.88 -0.77 -3.30
C GLY A 128 10.03 -1.40 -2.50
N PRO A 129 10.57 -2.54 -2.97
CA PRO A 129 11.76 -3.17 -2.37
C PRO A 129 12.99 -2.25 -2.36
N ASP A 130 13.04 -1.30 -3.30
CA ASP A 130 14.05 -0.24 -3.41
C ASP A 130 13.87 0.90 -2.39
N LYS A 131 12.94 0.74 -1.45
CA LYS A 131 12.57 1.75 -0.44
C LYS A 131 12.02 3.06 -1.04
N LYS A 132 11.52 3.02 -2.28
CA LYS A 132 10.94 4.18 -2.93
C LYS A 132 9.42 4.20 -2.80
N ILE A 133 8.86 5.39 -2.61
CA ILE A 133 7.41 5.62 -2.66
C ILE A 133 6.92 5.35 -4.08
N LYS A 134 5.99 4.42 -4.23
CA LYS A 134 5.40 4.03 -5.52
C LYS A 134 3.98 4.55 -5.71
N LEU A 135 3.26 4.76 -4.61
CA LEU A 135 1.91 5.32 -4.61
C LEU A 135 1.62 5.96 -3.25
N THR A 136 0.84 7.03 -3.27
CA THR A 136 0.24 7.63 -2.07
C THR A 136 -1.26 7.82 -2.28
N LEU A 137 -2.05 7.53 -1.24
CA LEU A 137 -3.49 7.80 -1.19
C LEU A 137 -3.80 8.49 0.14
N THR A 138 -4.72 9.43 0.12
CA THR A 138 -5.18 10.11 1.33
C THR A 138 -6.71 10.21 1.32
N TYR A 139 -7.32 9.77 2.40
CA TYR A 139 -8.76 9.77 2.62
C TYR A 139 -9.10 10.59 3.85
N PRO A 140 -10.25 11.27 3.87
CA PRO A 140 -10.73 11.96 5.07
C PRO A 140 -11.13 10.94 6.15
N ALA A 141 -11.19 11.39 7.40
CA ALA A 141 -11.52 10.54 8.55
C ALA A 141 -12.88 9.81 8.42
N SER A 142 -13.83 10.41 7.71
CA SER A 142 -15.19 9.88 7.50
C SER A 142 -15.29 8.73 6.47
N THR A 143 -14.24 8.50 5.66
CA THR A 143 -14.31 7.60 4.51
C THR A 143 -13.35 6.44 4.65
N GLY A 144 -13.88 5.22 4.84
CA GLY A 144 -13.09 3.99 4.85
C GLY A 144 -12.48 3.68 3.48
N ARG A 145 -11.26 3.13 3.50
CA ARG A 145 -10.48 2.82 2.29
C ARG A 145 -10.96 1.55 1.60
N ASN A 146 -10.76 1.47 0.30
CA ASN A 146 -10.98 0.27 -0.50
C ASN A 146 -9.67 -0.53 -0.61
N PHE A 147 -9.52 -1.59 0.18
CA PHE A 147 -8.31 -2.42 0.17
C PHE A 147 -8.20 -3.32 -1.07
N ALA A 148 -9.30 -3.59 -1.77
CA ALA A 148 -9.25 -4.27 -3.07
C ALA A 148 -8.54 -3.39 -4.12
N GLU A 149 -8.75 -2.07 -4.09
CA GLU A 149 -8.02 -1.11 -4.94
C GLU A 149 -6.53 -1.07 -4.57
N ILE A 150 -6.18 -1.14 -3.29
CA ILE A 150 -4.78 -1.20 -2.86
C ILE A 150 -4.10 -2.45 -3.42
N LEU A 151 -4.74 -3.62 -3.35
CA LEU A 151 -4.24 -4.86 -3.95
C LEU A 151 -4.12 -4.75 -5.47
N ARG A 152 -5.14 -4.20 -6.15
CA ARG A 152 -5.13 -3.98 -7.60
C ARG A 152 -3.94 -3.12 -8.04
N VAL A 153 -3.67 -2.03 -7.32
CA VAL A 153 -2.54 -1.15 -7.64
C VAL A 153 -1.21 -1.83 -7.36
N ILE A 154 -1.09 -2.64 -6.31
CA ILE A 154 0.12 -3.44 -6.05
C ILE A 154 0.37 -4.40 -7.22
N ASP A 155 -0.65 -5.10 -7.71
CA ASP A 155 -0.53 -5.98 -8.87
C ASP A 155 -0.03 -5.23 -10.11
N SER A 156 -0.59 -4.05 -10.36
CA SER A 156 -0.15 -3.17 -11.44
C SER A 156 1.30 -2.72 -11.29
N LEU A 157 1.70 -2.26 -10.10
CA LEU A 157 3.05 -1.78 -9.83
C LEU A 157 4.10 -2.90 -9.96
N GLN A 158 3.79 -4.10 -9.49
CA GLN A 158 4.68 -5.27 -9.60
C GLN A 158 4.83 -5.72 -11.06
N LEU A 159 3.74 -5.73 -11.80
CA LEU A 159 3.75 -6.08 -13.22
C LEU A 159 4.58 -5.08 -14.03
N THR A 160 4.35 -3.79 -13.83
CA THR A 160 5.05 -2.73 -14.59
C THR A 160 6.51 -2.57 -14.17
N ALA A 161 6.88 -2.97 -12.95
CA ALA A 161 8.27 -3.01 -12.51
C ALA A 161 9.08 -4.13 -13.18
N SER A 162 8.43 -5.24 -13.57
CA SER A 162 9.10 -6.42 -14.12
C SER A 162 8.95 -6.58 -15.64
N HIS A 163 7.95 -5.93 -16.23
CA HIS A 163 7.65 -6.05 -17.66
C HIS A 163 7.51 -4.66 -18.31
N LYS A 164 7.86 -4.57 -19.59
CA LYS A 164 7.76 -3.32 -20.36
C LYS A 164 6.33 -3.02 -20.80
N VAL A 165 5.42 -3.00 -19.85
CA VAL A 165 3.98 -2.70 -20.05
C VAL A 165 3.52 -1.60 -19.09
N ALA A 166 2.35 -1.04 -19.40
CA ALA A 166 1.55 -0.23 -18.50
C ALA A 166 0.16 -0.88 -18.35
N THR A 167 -0.55 -0.56 -17.29
CA THR A 167 -1.92 -1.01 -17.10
C THR A 167 -2.91 0.09 -17.51
N PRO A 168 -3.93 -0.21 -18.30
CA PRO A 168 -4.97 0.77 -18.66
C PRO A 168 -5.83 1.18 -17.45
N ALA A 169 -6.68 2.17 -17.64
CA ALA A 169 -7.68 2.54 -16.65
C ALA A 169 -8.52 1.32 -16.24
N ASP A 170 -8.85 1.22 -14.95
CA ASP A 170 -9.67 0.15 -14.34
C ASP A 170 -9.11 -1.27 -14.48
N TRP A 171 -7.89 -1.44 -14.98
CA TRP A 171 -7.24 -2.74 -15.21
C TRP A 171 -7.30 -3.63 -13.97
N ARG A 172 -7.55 -4.90 -14.21
CA ARG A 172 -7.51 -5.99 -13.21
C ARG A 172 -6.56 -7.09 -13.67
N GLY A 173 -6.02 -7.83 -12.73
CA GLY A 173 -5.19 -9.00 -13.03
C GLY A 173 -5.90 -9.96 -13.98
N GLY A 174 -5.21 -10.37 -15.05
CA GLY A 174 -5.75 -11.19 -16.14
C GLY A 174 -6.14 -10.42 -17.39
N GLU A 175 -6.32 -9.11 -17.31
CA GLU A 175 -6.71 -8.30 -18.46
C GLU A 175 -5.52 -7.86 -19.32
N ASP A 176 -5.80 -7.39 -20.55
CA ASP A 176 -4.80 -6.88 -21.47
C ASP A 176 -4.05 -5.68 -20.87
N CYS A 177 -2.74 -5.65 -21.12
CA CYS A 177 -1.84 -4.55 -20.77
C CYS A 177 -1.51 -3.71 -21.99
N ILE A 178 -1.05 -2.48 -21.77
CA ILE A 178 -0.54 -1.60 -22.81
C ILE A 178 0.95 -1.82 -22.96
N VAL A 179 1.42 -2.11 -24.17
CA VAL A 179 2.86 -2.18 -24.50
C VAL A 179 3.47 -0.80 -24.32
N SER A 180 4.57 -0.71 -23.55
CA SER A 180 5.27 0.57 -23.34
C SER A 180 5.58 1.28 -24.67
N PRO A 181 5.31 2.58 -24.79
CA PRO A 181 5.66 3.34 -25.99
C PRO A 181 7.14 3.31 -26.36
N ALA A 182 8.02 3.09 -25.37
CA ALA A 182 9.47 2.99 -25.57
C ALA A 182 9.90 1.69 -26.28
N VAL A 183 9.00 0.69 -26.40
CA VAL A 183 9.29 -0.59 -27.05
C VAL A 183 8.91 -0.49 -28.53
N SER A 184 9.85 -0.76 -29.45
CA SER A 184 9.59 -0.82 -30.88
C SER A 184 8.66 -1.98 -31.25
N ASP A 185 8.04 -1.95 -32.44
CA ASP A 185 7.15 -3.04 -32.88
C ASP A 185 7.91 -4.37 -33.02
N SER A 186 9.15 -4.33 -33.49
CA SER A 186 10.00 -5.52 -33.63
C SER A 186 10.45 -6.11 -32.27
N GLU A 187 10.74 -5.26 -31.30
CA GLU A 187 11.05 -5.68 -29.94
C GLU A 187 9.80 -6.23 -29.21
N ALA A 188 8.66 -5.57 -29.41
CA ALA A 188 7.42 -6.01 -28.82
C ALA A 188 7.01 -7.43 -29.24
N GLN A 189 7.19 -7.78 -30.51
CA GLN A 189 6.93 -9.15 -31.00
C GLN A 189 7.78 -10.21 -30.27
N LYS A 190 9.00 -9.86 -29.86
CA LYS A 190 9.88 -10.76 -29.11
C LYS A 190 9.50 -10.85 -27.64
N LEU A 191 9.13 -9.71 -27.05
CA LEU A 191 8.80 -9.63 -25.63
C LEU A 191 7.41 -10.19 -25.28
N PHE A 192 6.49 -10.13 -26.23
CA PHE A 192 5.07 -10.51 -26.01
C PHE A 192 4.64 -11.61 -26.99
N PRO A 193 5.07 -12.86 -26.79
CA PRO A 193 4.79 -13.98 -27.71
C PRO A 193 3.30 -14.34 -27.77
N LYS A 194 2.49 -13.93 -26.79
CA LYS A 194 1.03 -14.10 -26.80
C LYS A 194 0.31 -13.19 -27.81
N GLY A 195 1.05 -12.30 -28.45
CA GLY A 195 0.55 -11.41 -29.50
C GLY A 195 0.36 -9.97 -29.05
N ILE A 196 0.21 -9.10 -30.03
CA ILE A 196 0.01 -7.66 -29.88
C ILE A 196 -1.17 -7.22 -30.74
N ARG A 197 -2.12 -6.53 -30.13
CA ARG A 197 -3.24 -5.90 -30.81
C ARG A 197 -2.96 -4.40 -30.94
N LYS A 198 -2.64 -3.95 -32.15
CA LYS A 198 -2.35 -2.54 -32.45
C LYS A 198 -3.63 -1.82 -32.82
N VAL A 199 -4.08 -0.91 -31.96
CA VAL A 199 -5.26 -0.03 -32.21
C VAL A 199 -4.82 1.27 -32.86
N LYS A 200 -3.72 1.85 -32.35
CA LYS A 200 -3.05 3.03 -32.91
C LYS A 200 -1.53 2.84 -32.77
N PRO A 201 -0.70 3.62 -33.45
CA PRO A 201 0.75 3.54 -33.26
C PRO A 201 1.20 3.70 -31.80
N TYR A 202 0.49 4.53 -31.03
CA TYR A 202 0.77 4.80 -29.61
C TYR A 202 -0.07 3.92 -28.65
N LEU A 203 -1.04 3.13 -29.15
CA LEU A 203 -1.95 2.31 -28.34
C LEU A 203 -1.92 0.86 -28.83
N ARG A 204 -1.07 0.07 -28.16
CA ARG A 204 -0.84 -1.33 -28.46
C ARG A 204 -1.11 -2.15 -27.21
N TYR A 205 -1.93 -3.17 -27.31
CA TYR A 205 -2.29 -4.05 -26.21
C TYR A 205 -1.59 -5.41 -26.38
N THR A 206 -1.34 -6.06 -25.26
CA THR A 206 -0.87 -7.45 -25.18
C THR A 206 -1.57 -8.15 -24.02
N PRO A 207 -1.85 -9.46 -24.10
CA PRO A 207 -2.27 -10.20 -22.93
C PRO A 207 -1.25 -10.05 -21.79
N GLN A 208 -1.72 -10.10 -20.54
CA GLN A 208 -0.83 -9.96 -19.39
C GLN A 208 0.36 -10.93 -19.51
N PRO A 209 1.63 -10.42 -19.47
CA PRO A 209 2.79 -11.24 -19.86
C PRO A 209 3.19 -12.30 -18.84
N ASN A 210 2.84 -12.14 -17.57
CA ASN A 210 3.24 -13.04 -16.48
C ASN A 210 2.17 -14.08 -16.08
N LEU A 211 1.17 -14.32 -16.91
CA LEU A 211 0.14 -15.37 -16.74
C LEU A 211 0.38 -16.55 -17.64
#